data_a8eb52fbc8f783e0bdd39b1744b5943d
#
_entry.id   a8eb52fbc8f783e0bdd39b1744b5943d
#
_cell.length_a   1.000
_cell.length_b   1.000
_cell.length_c   1.000
_cell.angle_alpha   90.00
_cell.angle_beta   90.00
_cell.angle_gamma   90.00
#
_symmetry.space_group_name_H-M   'P 1'
#
loop_
_entity.id
_entity.type
_entity.pdbx_description
1 polymer ?
#
loop_
_entity_poly.entity_id
_entity_poly.type
_entity_poly.pdbx_seq_one_letter_code
_entity_poly.pdbx_strand_id
1 'polypeptide(L)'
;LRNGVSFQTSYWYSKSLDYVSSMNVAGSAPRLISGENDIAQNPFDLRAERGPSIFDARHRWTGSGTWQIPFAKGASGLARAIGAGWQLNAIATASSGTPFTVYDSANVSQQGSAPEISGFYGSRPDLLSNPNSGPHSVNAWISASSFLQLNPVTQAGQVGNEPAAAIIVLGA
;
A
#
# COMPACT_ATOMS: atom_id res chain seq x y z
N LEU A 1 -0.81 -29.77 -21.41
CA LEU A 1 0.46 -29.25 -21.92
C LEU A 1 0.51 -29.47 -23.44
N ARG A 2 0.45 -28.40 -24.22
CA ARG A 2 0.71 -28.47 -25.66
C ARG A 2 2.17 -28.02 -25.89
N ASN A 3 2.93 -28.82 -26.62
CA ASN A 3 4.34 -28.59 -26.87
C ASN A 3 5.22 -28.40 -25.60
N GLY A 4 4.83 -29.01 -24.49
CA GLY A 4 5.57 -28.91 -23.23
C GLY A 4 5.41 -27.57 -22.48
N VAL A 5 4.48 -26.70 -22.89
CA VAL A 5 4.24 -25.41 -22.24
C VAL A 5 2.87 -25.44 -21.53
N SER A 6 2.84 -24.95 -20.31
CA SER A 6 1.64 -24.64 -19.53
C SER A 6 1.74 -23.21 -19.04
N PHE A 7 0.64 -22.51 -19.09
CA PHE A 7 0.56 -21.13 -18.64
C PHE A 7 -0.79 -20.88 -17.96
N GLN A 8 -0.74 -20.15 -16.85
CA GLN A 8 -1.90 -19.70 -16.10
C GLN A 8 -1.72 -18.21 -15.76
N THR A 9 -2.78 -17.45 -15.88
CA THR A 9 -2.81 -16.07 -15.45
C THR A 9 -4.11 -15.75 -14.76
N SER A 10 -4.05 -14.84 -13.78
CA SER A 10 -5.21 -14.26 -13.13
C SER A 10 -5.01 -12.78 -12.90
N TYR A 11 -6.10 -12.05 -12.98
CA TYR A 11 -6.12 -10.62 -12.73
C TYR A 11 -7.34 -10.29 -11.88
N TRP A 12 -7.11 -9.48 -10.85
CA TRP A 12 -8.15 -8.93 -9.99
C TRP A 12 -8.11 -7.42 -10.00
N TYR A 13 -9.32 -6.87 -10.07
CA TYR A 13 -9.57 -5.47 -9.82
C TYR A 13 -10.55 -5.36 -8.66
N SER A 14 -10.15 -4.66 -7.60
CA SER A 14 -10.96 -4.49 -6.39
C SER A 14 -10.76 -3.09 -5.82
N LYS A 15 -11.70 -2.68 -4.97
CA LYS A 15 -11.60 -1.44 -4.19
C LYS A 15 -12.06 -1.74 -2.77
N SER A 16 -11.22 -1.43 -1.80
CA SER A 16 -11.52 -1.52 -0.38
C SER A 16 -11.66 -0.14 0.22
N LEU A 17 -12.74 0.09 0.95
CA LEU A 17 -12.99 1.33 1.68
C LEU A 17 -13.33 0.99 3.11
N ASP A 18 -12.74 1.71 4.05
CA ASP A 18 -13.01 1.57 5.47
C ASP A 18 -12.98 2.93 6.19
N TYR A 19 -13.17 2.90 7.47
CA TYR A 19 -13.02 4.03 8.38
C TYR A 19 -11.76 3.90 9.23
N VAL A 20 -11.29 2.66 9.44
CA VAL A 20 -10.12 2.31 10.22
C VAL A 20 -9.51 1.07 9.56
N SER A 21 -8.28 1.18 9.09
CA SER A 21 -7.59 0.08 8.39
C SER A 21 -6.76 -0.79 9.32
N SER A 22 -6.37 -0.28 10.48
CA SER A 22 -5.61 -1.05 11.46
C SER A 22 -6.23 -0.94 12.84
N MET A 23 -6.00 -1.96 13.65
CA MET A 23 -6.32 -1.93 15.06
C MET A 23 -5.03 -1.79 15.87
N ASN A 24 -4.90 -0.69 16.60
CA ASN A 24 -3.88 -0.56 17.60
C ASN A 24 -4.35 -1.30 18.86
N VAL A 25 -3.69 -2.40 19.21
CA VAL A 25 -3.96 -3.10 20.45
C VAL A 25 -3.21 -2.38 21.56
N ALA A 26 -3.93 -1.68 22.40
CA ALA A 26 -3.36 -0.94 23.53
C ALA A 26 -2.40 -1.83 24.35
N GLY A 27 -1.17 -1.37 24.54
CA GLY A 27 -0.17 -1.99 25.40
C GLY A 27 0.66 -3.10 24.76
N SER A 28 0.47 -3.45 23.53
CA SER A 28 1.27 -4.48 22.88
C SER A 28 1.82 -4.01 21.53
N ALA A 29 3.09 -3.96 21.42
CA ALA A 29 3.90 -3.77 20.25
C ALA A 29 3.78 -2.38 19.55
N PRO A 30 4.89 -1.90 19.01
CA PRO A 30 4.88 -0.75 18.11
C PRO A 30 4.02 -1.05 16.91
N ARG A 31 3.44 -0.02 16.30
CA ARG A 31 2.67 -0.11 15.07
C ARG A 31 3.38 -0.97 14.06
N LEU A 32 2.66 -1.93 13.52
CA LEU A 32 3.23 -2.88 12.56
C LEU A 32 3.40 -2.27 11.18
N ILE A 33 2.63 -1.21 10.85
CA ILE A 33 2.66 -0.57 9.55
C ILE A 33 2.59 0.95 9.75
N SER A 34 3.53 1.67 9.16
CA SER A 34 3.55 3.14 9.17
C SER A 34 2.47 3.71 8.24
N GLY A 35 1.81 4.78 8.69
CA GLY A 35 0.78 5.46 7.89
C GLY A 35 -0.62 4.82 7.97
N GLU A 36 -0.86 4.04 9.00
CA GLU A 36 -2.14 3.42 9.26
C GLU A 36 -3.19 4.43 9.74
N ASN A 37 -4.41 4.27 9.25
CA ASN A 37 -5.55 5.04 9.71
C ASN A 37 -6.24 4.31 10.88
N ASP A 38 -5.61 4.37 12.04
CA ASP A 38 -6.06 3.67 13.25
C ASP A 38 -6.81 4.57 14.24
N ILE A 39 -6.77 5.89 14.04
CA ILE A 39 -7.43 6.86 14.91
C ILE A 39 -8.20 7.85 14.05
N ALA A 40 -9.49 8.01 14.33
CA ALA A 40 -10.32 9.02 13.70
C ALA A 40 -9.82 10.43 14.07
N GLN A 41 -9.64 11.29 13.08
CA GLN A 41 -9.33 12.69 13.31
C GLN A 41 -10.51 13.41 14.02
N ASN A 42 -11.73 13.05 13.66
CA ASN A 42 -12.95 13.54 14.28
C ASN A 42 -13.88 12.39 14.65
N PRO A 43 -13.92 11.95 15.91
CA PRO A 43 -14.78 10.85 16.34
C PRO A 43 -16.28 11.18 16.28
N PHE A 44 -16.64 12.44 16.13
CA PHE A 44 -18.03 12.89 16.01
C PHE A 44 -18.55 12.87 14.56
N ASP A 45 -17.64 12.80 13.57
CA ASP A 45 -17.99 12.68 12.16
C ASP A 45 -17.12 11.60 11.48
N LEU A 46 -17.50 10.35 11.68
CA LEU A 46 -16.80 9.22 11.07
C LEU A 46 -16.96 9.16 9.54
N ARG A 47 -17.91 9.90 8.96
CA ARG A 47 -18.06 9.92 7.50
C ARG A 47 -16.86 10.60 6.83
N ALA A 48 -16.26 11.58 7.48
CA ALA A 48 -15.05 12.25 7.03
C ALA A 48 -13.82 11.32 7.04
N GLU A 49 -13.86 10.24 7.83
CA GLU A 49 -12.78 9.25 7.92
C GLU A 49 -12.84 8.19 6.81
N ARG A 50 -13.93 8.13 6.05
CA ARG A 50 -14.09 7.10 5.01
C ARG A 50 -13.12 7.33 3.86
N GLY A 51 -12.18 6.43 3.73
CA GLY A 51 -11.15 6.47 2.70
C GLY A 51 -10.78 5.10 2.15
N PRO A 52 -9.85 5.03 1.20
CA PRO A 52 -9.26 3.76 0.77
C PRO A 52 -8.59 3.06 1.95
N SER A 53 -8.84 1.76 2.10
CA SER A 53 -8.15 0.93 3.07
C SER A 53 -6.65 0.86 2.76
N ILE A 54 -5.79 0.79 3.77
CA ILE A 54 -4.35 0.56 3.56
C ILE A 54 -4.06 -0.75 2.81
N PHE A 55 -5.03 -1.65 2.75
CA PHE A 55 -4.95 -2.92 2.00
C PHE A 55 -5.49 -2.78 0.56
N ASP A 56 -5.92 -1.60 0.14
CA ASP A 56 -6.51 -1.36 -1.18
C ASP A 56 -5.48 -1.42 -2.29
N ALA A 57 -5.15 -2.64 -2.72
CA ALA A 57 -4.37 -2.86 -3.94
C ALA A 57 -5.33 -3.06 -5.11
N ARG A 58 -5.63 -1.99 -5.84
CA ARG A 58 -6.67 -1.98 -6.88
C ARG A 58 -6.45 -2.96 -8.01
N HIS A 59 -5.22 -3.13 -8.40
CA HIS A 59 -4.82 -4.02 -9.48
C HIS A 59 -3.88 -5.07 -8.94
N ARG A 60 -4.21 -6.33 -9.15
CA ARG A 60 -3.34 -7.46 -8.82
C ARG A 60 -3.34 -8.45 -9.97
N TRP A 61 -2.17 -8.73 -10.48
CA TRP A 61 -1.95 -9.71 -11.51
C TRP A 61 -1.00 -10.79 -11.02
N THR A 62 -1.30 -12.03 -11.37
CA THR A 62 -0.43 -13.17 -11.12
C THR A 62 -0.37 -14.01 -12.38
N GLY A 63 0.84 -14.36 -12.79
CA GLY A 63 1.10 -15.26 -13.90
C GLY A 63 2.03 -16.38 -13.45
N SER A 64 1.77 -17.60 -13.90
CA SER A 64 2.66 -18.73 -13.72
C SER A 64 2.82 -19.50 -15.01
N GLY A 65 4.00 -20.02 -15.25
CA GLY A 65 4.30 -20.79 -16.44
C GLY A 65 5.27 -21.91 -16.15
N THR A 66 5.08 -22.99 -16.87
CA THR A 66 5.96 -24.15 -16.87
C THR A 66 6.32 -24.47 -18.31
N TRP A 67 7.60 -24.64 -18.58
CA TRP A 67 8.11 -25.06 -19.89
C TRP A 67 9.03 -26.25 -19.74
N GLN A 68 8.60 -27.39 -20.29
CA GLN A 68 9.46 -28.55 -20.45
C GLN A 68 10.35 -28.34 -21.67
N ILE A 69 11.62 -28.04 -21.43
CA ILE A 69 12.56 -27.70 -22.48
C ILE A 69 12.88 -28.97 -23.30
N PRO A 70 12.67 -28.96 -24.61
CA PRO A 70 12.81 -30.16 -25.42
C PRO A 70 14.27 -30.47 -25.80
N PHE A 71 15.21 -30.19 -24.90
CA PHE A 71 16.61 -30.54 -25.14
C PHE A 71 16.79 -32.06 -25.24
N ALA A 72 17.64 -32.46 -26.13
CA ALA A 72 18.10 -33.85 -26.30
C ALA A 72 16.96 -34.88 -26.51
N LYS A 73 15.80 -34.50 -27.06
CA LYS A 73 14.70 -35.43 -27.37
C LYS A 73 15.11 -36.55 -28.35
N GLY A 74 16.15 -36.32 -29.20
CA GLY A 74 16.71 -37.30 -30.15
C GLY A 74 18.11 -37.78 -29.80
N ALA A 75 18.63 -37.39 -28.65
CA ALA A 75 19.98 -37.78 -28.24
C ALA A 75 19.98 -39.15 -27.52
N SER A 76 21.14 -39.80 -27.54
CA SER A 76 21.40 -41.06 -26.83
C SER A 76 22.60 -40.93 -25.89
N GLY A 77 22.77 -41.91 -25.00
CA GLY A 77 23.91 -41.98 -24.10
C GLY A 77 24.00 -40.77 -23.14
N LEU A 78 25.20 -40.26 -22.91
CA LEU A 78 25.51 -39.21 -21.95
C LEU A 78 24.82 -37.87 -22.28
N ALA A 79 24.70 -37.53 -23.55
CA ALA A 79 24.01 -36.32 -24.00
C ALA A 79 22.55 -36.29 -23.62
N ARG A 80 21.88 -37.46 -23.65
CA ARG A 80 20.50 -37.60 -23.16
C ARG A 80 20.44 -37.50 -21.64
N ALA A 81 21.37 -38.11 -20.93
CA ALA A 81 21.37 -38.12 -19.46
C ALA A 81 21.56 -36.70 -18.88
N ILE A 82 22.30 -35.84 -19.53
CA ILE A 82 22.54 -34.44 -19.08
C ILE A 82 21.51 -33.47 -19.67
N GLY A 83 21.13 -33.65 -20.93
CA GLY A 83 20.30 -32.69 -21.67
C GLY A 83 18.79 -32.92 -21.60
N ALA A 84 18.32 -34.12 -21.18
CA ALA A 84 16.91 -34.41 -21.14
C ALA A 84 16.30 -34.10 -19.78
N GLY A 85 15.00 -33.77 -19.77
CA GLY A 85 14.22 -33.62 -18.55
C GLY A 85 14.27 -32.24 -17.89
N TRP A 86 14.87 -31.24 -18.52
CA TRP A 86 14.87 -29.87 -17.98
C TRP A 86 13.49 -29.23 -18.06
N GLN A 87 13.12 -28.59 -16.95
CA GLN A 87 11.88 -27.82 -16.82
C GLN A 87 12.17 -26.45 -16.24
N LEU A 88 11.64 -25.43 -16.88
CA LEU A 88 11.64 -24.08 -16.37
C LEU A 88 10.28 -23.77 -15.78
N ASN A 89 10.25 -23.29 -14.53
CA ASN A 89 9.06 -22.79 -13.87
C ASN A 89 9.28 -21.32 -13.55
N ALA A 90 8.27 -20.49 -13.82
CA ALA A 90 8.30 -19.07 -13.50
C ALA A 90 6.96 -18.66 -12.86
N ILE A 91 7.04 -17.78 -11.85
CA ILE A 91 5.89 -17.12 -11.25
C ILE A 91 6.22 -15.63 -11.24
N ALA A 92 5.28 -14.83 -11.73
CA ALA A 92 5.37 -13.38 -11.70
C ALA A 92 4.11 -12.82 -11.05
N THR A 93 4.29 -11.82 -10.19
CA THR A 93 3.20 -11.08 -9.56
C THR A 93 3.43 -9.59 -9.76
N ALA A 94 2.36 -8.86 -10.04
CA ALA A 94 2.37 -7.41 -10.09
C ALA A 94 1.13 -6.87 -9.38
N SER A 95 1.29 -5.82 -8.60
CA SER A 95 0.17 -5.15 -7.94
C SER A 95 0.37 -3.64 -7.96
N SER A 96 -0.74 -2.89 -7.93
CA SER A 96 -0.66 -1.46 -7.60
C SER A 96 -0.15 -1.28 -6.18
N GLY A 97 0.40 -0.10 -5.89
CA GLY A 97 0.71 0.30 -4.53
C GLY A 97 -0.53 0.43 -3.67
N THR A 98 -0.32 0.43 -2.37
CA THR A 98 -1.36 0.65 -1.36
C THR A 98 -1.38 2.11 -0.92
N PRO A 99 -2.53 2.65 -0.53
CA PRO A 99 -2.62 4.00 0.00
C PRO A 99 -2.04 4.10 1.42
N PHE A 100 -1.67 5.29 1.81
CA PHE A 100 -1.28 5.62 3.18
C PHE A 100 -1.77 7.03 3.55
N THR A 101 -1.81 7.31 4.85
CA THR A 101 -2.24 8.59 5.40
C THR A 101 -1.03 9.40 5.86
N VAL A 102 -1.04 10.69 5.60
CA VAL A 102 -0.08 11.64 6.19
C VAL A 102 -0.69 12.20 7.47
N TYR A 103 0.11 12.21 8.53
CA TYR A 103 -0.29 12.76 9.82
C TYR A 103 0.50 14.03 10.14
N ASP A 104 -0.19 14.94 10.80
CA ASP A 104 0.43 16.07 11.48
C ASP A 104 0.99 15.60 12.82
N SER A 105 2.20 16.01 13.16
CA SER A 105 2.83 15.71 14.44
C SER A 105 2.22 16.51 15.61
N ALA A 106 1.45 17.54 15.33
CA ALA A 106 0.76 18.34 16.33
C ALA A 106 -0.64 17.84 16.60
N ASN A 107 -1.09 17.88 17.86
CA ASN A 107 -2.47 17.57 18.24
C ASN A 107 -3.38 18.79 17.99
N VAL A 108 -3.56 19.15 16.74
CA VAL A 108 -4.33 20.34 16.36
C VAL A 108 -5.81 20.14 16.58
N SER A 109 -6.34 18.97 16.25
CA SER A 109 -7.76 18.64 16.41
C SER A 109 -8.21 18.56 17.87
N GLN A 110 -7.28 18.36 18.81
CA GLN A 110 -7.53 18.20 20.25
C GLN A 110 -8.58 17.13 20.57
N GLN A 111 -8.78 16.17 19.69
CA GLN A 111 -9.80 15.13 19.81
C GLN A 111 -9.38 13.95 20.67
N GLY A 112 -8.27 14.09 21.39
CA GLY A 112 -7.93 13.18 22.47
C GLY A 112 -7.31 11.86 22.04
N SER A 113 -6.65 11.79 20.91
CA SER A 113 -5.74 10.67 20.68
C SER A 113 -4.61 10.74 21.70
N ALA A 114 -4.57 9.79 22.59
CA ALA A 114 -3.54 9.73 23.63
C ALA A 114 -2.18 9.42 22.98
N PRO A 115 -1.24 10.37 22.92
CA PRO A 115 0.08 10.13 22.34
C PRO A 115 0.83 9.03 23.08
N GLU A 116 0.48 8.80 24.35
CA GLU A 116 1.03 7.73 25.17
C GLU A 116 0.67 6.33 24.65
N ILE A 117 -0.46 6.21 23.95
CA ILE A 117 -0.95 4.92 23.42
C ILE A 117 -0.48 4.69 21.99
N SER A 118 -0.53 5.71 21.16
CA SER A 118 -0.31 5.55 19.73
C SER A 118 0.94 6.24 19.19
N GLY A 119 1.46 7.24 19.92
CA GLY A 119 2.55 8.10 19.42
C GLY A 119 2.13 9.02 18.27
N PHE A 120 0.84 9.08 17.94
CA PHE A 120 0.28 9.94 16.93
C PHE A 120 -0.99 10.61 17.44
N TYR A 121 -1.22 11.83 17.01
CA TYR A 121 -2.37 12.61 17.46
C TYR A 121 -3.61 12.45 16.56
N GLY A 122 -3.52 11.68 15.49
CA GLY A 122 -4.63 11.47 14.56
C GLY A 122 -4.96 12.69 13.68
N SER A 123 -4.34 13.83 13.94
CA SER A 123 -4.53 15.03 13.11
C SER A 123 -3.91 14.85 11.73
N ARG A 124 -4.59 15.33 10.71
CA ARG A 124 -4.09 15.36 9.33
C ARG A 124 -3.90 16.80 8.89
N PRO A 125 -2.97 17.07 7.96
CA PRO A 125 -2.75 18.41 7.42
C PRO A 125 -3.90 18.82 6.48
N ASP A 126 -3.88 20.07 6.05
CA ASP A 126 -4.70 20.49 4.93
C ASP A 126 -4.06 20.08 3.60
N LEU A 127 -4.87 19.49 2.73
CA LEU A 127 -4.46 19.13 1.38
C LEU A 127 -4.72 20.31 0.44
N LEU A 128 -3.66 20.92 -0.10
CA LEU A 128 -3.73 22.06 -1.00
C LEU A 128 -3.78 21.67 -2.48
N SER A 129 -3.17 20.55 -2.82
CA SER A 129 -3.06 20.05 -4.20
C SER A 129 -2.87 18.53 -4.21
N ASN A 130 -2.84 17.94 -5.40
CA ASN A 130 -2.62 16.51 -5.54
C ASN A 130 -1.20 16.11 -5.07
N PRO A 131 -1.04 15.36 -3.98
CA PRO A 131 0.26 14.95 -3.47
C PRO A 131 1.01 14.00 -4.41
N ASN A 132 0.29 13.26 -5.27
CA ASN A 132 0.88 12.36 -6.25
C ASN A 132 1.50 13.08 -7.46
N SER A 133 1.50 14.40 -7.49
CA SER A 133 2.18 15.21 -8.52
C SER A 133 3.67 15.44 -8.26
N GLY A 134 4.25 14.75 -7.30
CA GLY A 134 5.67 14.84 -6.97
C GLY A 134 6.59 14.33 -8.09
N PRO A 135 7.90 14.49 -7.94
CA PRO A 135 8.88 14.13 -8.95
C PRO A 135 9.09 12.62 -9.13
N HIS A 136 8.41 11.78 -8.36
CA HIS A 136 8.49 10.31 -8.40
C HIS A 136 9.91 9.75 -8.29
N SER A 137 10.78 10.44 -7.56
CA SER A 137 12.13 9.96 -7.28
C SER A 137 12.18 9.22 -5.95
N VAL A 138 13.22 8.41 -5.75
CA VAL A 138 13.41 7.62 -4.51
C VAL A 138 13.40 8.51 -3.26
N ASN A 139 13.92 9.73 -3.36
CA ASN A 139 14.02 10.67 -2.22
C ASN A 139 12.85 11.67 -2.13
N ALA A 140 12.01 11.76 -3.17
CA ALA A 140 10.91 12.70 -3.24
C ALA A 140 9.80 12.14 -4.15
N TRP A 141 9.09 11.14 -3.67
CA TRP A 141 8.01 10.52 -4.43
C TRP A 141 6.79 11.40 -4.52
N ILE A 142 6.40 11.98 -3.40
CA ILE A 142 5.25 12.87 -3.27
C ILE A 142 5.67 14.33 -3.19
N SER A 143 4.74 15.23 -3.49
CA SER A 143 4.95 16.67 -3.33
C SER A 143 4.66 17.10 -1.90
N ALA A 144 5.68 17.38 -1.12
CA ALA A 144 5.53 17.89 0.25
C ALA A 144 4.79 19.23 0.32
N SER A 145 4.93 20.08 -0.69
CA SER A 145 4.22 21.36 -0.78
C SER A 145 2.70 21.22 -1.01
N SER A 146 2.22 20.00 -1.26
CA SER A 146 0.80 19.73 -1.34
C SER A 146 0.10 19.71 0.02
N PHE A 147 0.87 19.71 1.11
CA PHE A 147 0.34 19.66 2.47
C PHE A 147 0.63 20.95 3.22
N LEU A 148 -0.36 21.46 3.91
CA LEU A 148 -0.24 22.57 4.84
C LEU A 148 -0.46 22.04 6.26
N GLN A 149 0.57 22.13 7.08
CA GLN A 149 0.47 21.81 8.50
C GLN A 149 -0.40 22.86 9.21
N LEU A 150 -1.38 22.42 9.97
CA LEU A 150 -2.21 23.31 10.78
C LEU A 150 -1.41 23.84 11.98
N ASN A 151 -1.65 25.10 12.33
CA ASN A 151 -0.99 25.72 13.46
C ASN A 151 -1.69 25.32 14.78
N PRO A 152 -1.00 24.61 15.71
CA PRO A 152 -1.62 24.12 16.94
C PRO A 152 -2.04 25.22 17.92
N VAL A 153 -1.54 26.45 17.75
CA VAL A 153 -1.88 27.57 18.63
C VAL A 153 -3.07 28.38 18.10
N THR A 154 -3.03 28.71 16.79
CA THR A 154 -4.07 29.57 16.17
C THR A 154 -5.25 28.79 15.60
N GLN A 155 -5.07 27.49 15.36
CA GLN A 155 -6.06 26.61 14.74
C GLN A 155 -6.42 25.42 15.65
N ALA A 156 -6.21 25.55 16.96
CA ALA A 156 -6.55 24.54 17.94
C ALA A 156 -8.04 24.12 17.86
N GLY A 157 -8.31 22.83 17.83
CA GLY A 157 -9.65 22.28 17.67
C GLY A 157 -10.14 22.16 16.21
N GLN A 158 -9.32 22.58 15.24
CA GLN A 158 -9.62 22.36 13.83
C GLN A 158 -9.17 20.97 13.36
N VAL A 159 -9.79 20.49 12.31
CA VAL A 159 -9.45 19.25 11.65
C VAL A 159 -8.96 19.56 10.23
N GLY A 160 -7.88 18.93 9.80
CA GLY A 160 -7.37 19.08 8.44
C GLY A 160 -8.31 18.45 7.41
N ASN A 161 -8.24 18.91 6.20
CA ASN A 161 -9.11 18.47 5.12
C ASN A 161 -8.57 17.29 4.31
N GLU A 162 -7.36 16.79 4.65
CA GLU A 162 -6.82 15.59 3.98
C GLU A 162 -7.71 14.38 4.27
N PRO A 163 -8.25 13.71 3.26
CA PRO A 163 -8.98 12.48 3.45
C PRO A 163 -8.05 11.34 3.93
N ALA A 164 -8.59 10.41 4.68
CA ALA A 164 -7.85 9.23 5.09
C ALA A 164 -7.30 8.47 3.87
N ALA A 165 -6.06 8.01 3.95
CA ALA A 165 -5.38 7.27 2.89
C ALA A 165 -5.42 7.95 1.51
N ALA A 166 -5.18 9.29 1.48
CA ALA A 166 -5.23 10.10 0.26
C ALA A 166 -4.11 9.77 -0.73
N ILE A 167 -2.99 9.23 -0.25
CA ILE A 167 -1.79 9.01 -1.06
C ILE A 167 -1.74 7.55 -1.51
N ILE A 168 -1.70 7.34 -2.82
CA ILE A 168 -1.52 6.03 -3.40
C ILE A 168 -0.13 5.97 -4.01
N VAL A 169 0.73 5.15 -3.46
CA VAL A 169 2.02 4.83 -4.07
C VAL A 169 1.77 3.78 -5.14
N LEU A 170 2.10 4.10 -6.38
CA LEU A 170 2.13 3.11 -7.43
C LEU A 170 3.31 2.19 -7.15
N GLY A 171 3.05 0.91 -6.94
CA GLY A 171 4.09 -0.10 -6.83
C GLY A 171 4.94 -0.12 -8.11
N ALA A 172 6.23 -0.24 -7.94
CA ALA A 172 7.18 -0.45 -9.04
C ALA A 172 7.12 -1.89 -9.54
#